data_ffb7f912fc066373822b212954dfc0e7
#
_entry.id   ffb7f912fc066373822b212954dfc0e7
#
_cell.length_a   1.000
_cell.length_b   1.000
_cell.length_c   1.000
_cell.angle_alpha   90.00
_cell.angle_beta   90.00
_cell.angle_gamma   90.00
#
_symmetry.space_group_name_H-M   'P 1'
#
loop_
_entity.id
_entity.type
_entity.pdbx_description
1 polymer ?
#
loop_
_entity_poly.entity_id
_entity_poly.type
_entity_poly.pdbx_seq_one_letter_code
_entity_poly.pdbx_strand_id
1 'polypeptide(L)'
;MIRKTAELIVEVFISIFVIICVSALPTLFNDISFNFFAFLVEVKNILLSLLHPQDITYGWDTERSIYPKIFINYKETLILIIATILISIVISFALTYLTLLVFQKEKSKIKWFLTMVESLPDIFYIFLFQFLTIVIYQKTGRLLFNVASAGDDRALFLPIICLTLPLVLLLTKFLIQQFETEGDKLYVEYAIAKGMTPFYIFNIHIFKNVLFSLFYYSKTLIWFAISNLVIMEYLFNMTGIVNFIYDHQASEIFVVGILMLYIPIFLFYRISEWIISSIVRGEVID
;
A
#
# COMPACT_ATOMS: atom_id res chain seq x y z
N MET A 1 27.68 -12.72 6.94
CA MET A 1 27.26 -11.32 6.96
C MET A 1 27.55 -10.62 5.64
N ILE A 2 28.79 -10.60 5.19
CA ILE A 2 29.25 -9.93 3.93
C ILE A 2 28.45 -10.37 2.69
N ARG A 3 28.15 -11.65 2.52
CA ARG A 3 27.37 -12.15 1.37
C ARG A 3 25.93 -11.61 1.34
N LYS A 4 25.26 -11.52 2.49
CA LYS A 4 23.89 -10.98 2.56
C LYS A 4 23.84 -9.47 2.30
N THR A 5 24.86 -8.73 2.72
CA THR A 5 24.96 -7.29 2.40
C THR A 5 25.24 -7.07 0.94
N ALA A 6 26.09 -7.90 0.30
CA ALA A 6 26.33 -7.83 -1.14
C ALA A 6 25.07 -8.16 -1.96
N GLU A 7 24.32 -9.20 -1.58
CA GLU A 7 23.04 -9.56 -2.21
C GLU A 7 22.04 -8.39 -2.13
N LEU A 8 21.95 -7.71 -0.97
CA LEU A 8 21.08 -6.56 -0.79
C LEU A 8 21.46 -5.37 -1.67
N ILE A 9 22.75 -5.05 -1.77
CA ILE A 9 23.25 -3.99 -2.64
C ILE A 9 22.90 -4.28 -4.09
N VAL A 10 23.11 -5.52 -4.54
CA VAL A 10 22.79 -5.94 -5.90
C VAL A 10 21.28 -5.82 -6.19
N GLU A 11 20.43 -6.23 -5.26
CA GLU A 11 18.97 -6.10 -5.42
C GLU A 11 18.54 -4.64 -5.55
N VAL A 12 19.08 -3.72 -4.74
CA VAL A 12 18.76 -2.28 -4.82
C VAL A 12 19.21 -1.73 -6.17
N PHE A 13 20.45 -2.05 -6.61
CA PHE A 13 20.95 -1.57 -7.89
C PHE A 13 20.13 -2.08 -9.07
N ILE A 14 19.77 -3.36 -9.07
CA ILE A 14 18.92 -3.94 -10.12
C ILE A 14 17.55 -3.25 -10.12
N SER A 15 16.94 -3.03 -8.95
CA SER A 15 15.63 -2.39 -8.86
C SER A 15 15.66 -0.94 -9.37
N ILE A 16 16.66 -0.16 -8.98
CA ILE A 16 16.84 1.21 -9.48
C ILE A 16 17.05 1.20 -10.99
N PHE A 17 17.90 0.31 -11.50
CA PHE A 17 18.17 0.19 -12.92
C PHE A 17 16.91 -0.18 -13.72
N VAL A 18 16.09 -1.10 -13.22
CA VAL A 18 14.81 -1.46 -13.84
C VAL A 18 13.84 -0.27 -13.84
N ILE A 19 13.75 0.49 -12.76
CA ILE A 19 12.90 1.69 -12.69
C ILE A 19 13.34 2.72 -13.74
N ILE A 20 14.65 2.95 -13.90
CA ILE A 20 15.20 3.84 -14.92
C ILE A 20 14.86 3.36 -16.32
N CYS A 21 15.04 2.07 -16.60
CA CYS A 21 14.70 1.49 -17.89
C CYS A 21 13.21 1.63 -18.21
N VAL A 22 12.32 1.39 -17.22
CA VAL A 22 10.88 1.57 -17.39
C VAL A 22 10.53 3.02 -17.70
N SER A 23 11.16 3.97 -17.02
CA SER A 23 10.96 5.41 -17.27
C SER A 23 11.39 5.83 -18.68
N ALA A 24 12.45 5.24 -19.20
CA ALA A 24 12.95 5.53 -20.55
C ALA A 24 12.18 4.81 -21.66
N LEU A 25 11.27 3.85 -21.35
CA LEU A 25 10.51 3.10 -22.35
C LEU A 25 9.75 3.95 -23.39
N PRO A 26 9.11 5.07 -23.04
CA PRO A 26 8.41 5.88 -24.03
C PRO A 26 9.31 6.37 -25.17
N THR A 27 10.60 6.60 -24.91
CA THR A 27 11.55 7.06 -25.94
C THR A 27 11.95 5.98 -26.95
N LEU A 28 11.62 4.71 -26.69
CA LEU A 28 11.75 3.63 -27.67
C LEU A 28 10.85 3.81 -28.87
N PHE A 29 9.69 4.46 -28.67
CA PHE A 29 8.66 4.63 -29.67
C PHE A 29 8.54 6.13 -29.99
N ASN A 30 9.34 6.61 -30.92
CA ASN A 30 9.21 7.97 -31.43
C ASN A 30 8.33 7.90 -32.68
N ASP A 31 7.14 8.44 -32.61
CA ASP A 31 6.05 8.34 -33.60
C ASP A 31 5.68 6.88 -33.92
N ILE A 32 6.18 6.30 -34.99
CA ILE A 32 5.90 4.91 -35.41
C ILE A 32 7.20 4.11 -35.55
N SER A 33 8.35 4.73 -35.29
CA SER A 33 9.66 4.10 -35.47
C SER A 33 10.26 3.65 -34.12
N PHE A 34 10.81 2.43 -34.11
CA PHE A 34 11.56 1.90 -32.97
C PHE A 34 12.96 2.52 -32.94
N ASN A 35 13.29 3.27 -31.91
CA ASN A 35 14.59 3.94 -31.74
C ASN A 35 15.30 3.51 -30.46
N PHE A 36 16.05 2.41 -30.57
CA PHE A 36 16.83 1.88 -29.44
C PHE A 36 17.95 2.83 -28.99
N PHE A 37 18.51 3.63 -29.91
CA PHE A 37 19.55 4.58 -29.55
C PHE A 37 19.02 5.72 -28.68
N ALA A 38 17.83 6.24 -28.98
CA ALA A 38 17.17 7.25 -28.16
C ALA A 38 16.92 6.74 -26.73
N PHE A 39 16.49 5.49 -26.59
CA PHE A 39 16.31 4.85 -25.27
C PHE A 39 17.62 4.81 -24.47
N LEU A 40 18.75 4.40 -25.08
CA LEU A 40 20.04 4.36 -24.38
C LEU A 40 20.53 5.75 -23.96
N VAL A 41 20.31 6.75 -24.81
CA VAL A 41 20.62 8.16 -24.48
C VAL A 41 19.78 8.63 -23.31
N GLU A 42 18.47 8.32 -23.30
CA GLU A 42 17.57 8.70 -22.21
C GLU A 42 17.95 8.01 -20.90
N VAL A 43 18.24 6.72 -20.90
CA VAL A 43 18.74 6.00 -19.70
C VAL A 43 20.00 6.69 -19.14
N LYS A 44 20.94 7.09 -20.02
CA LYS A 44 22.13 7.84 -19.61
C LYS A 44 21.77 9.20 -19.02
N ASN A 45 20.86 9.94 -19.63
CA ASN A 45 20.44 11.26 -19.15
C ASN A 45 19.79 11.16 -17.75
N ILE A 46 18.86 10.20 -17.54
CA ILE A 46 18.28 9.94 -16.25
C ILE A 46 19.33 9.62 -15.18
N LEU A 47 20.31 8.77 -15.52
CA LEU A 47 21.40 8.45 -14.60
C LEU A 47 22.20 9.69 -14.20
N LEU A 48 22.48 10.59 -15.14
CA LEU A 48 23.20 11.87 -14.86
C LEU A 48 22.33 12.82 -14.02
N SER A 49 21.05 12.92 -14.33
CA SER A 49 20.11 13.76 -13.57
C SER A 49 19.96 13.29 -12.11
N LEU A 50 19.99 11.96 -11.86
CA LEU A 50 19.96 11.42 -10.51
C LEU A 50 21.24 11.71 -9.71
N LEU A 51 22.38 11.96 -10.37
CA LEU A 51 23.62 12.41 -9.69
C LEU A 51 23.55 13.89 -9.29
N HIS A 52 22.73 14.69 -9.98
CA HIS A 52 22.52 16.12 -9.71
C HIS A 52 21.02 16.41 -9.48
N PRO A 53 20.40 15.86 -8.42
CA PRO A 53 18.95 15.94 -8.22
C PRO A 53 18.43 17.37 -8.05
N GLN A 54 19.27 18.31 -7.66
CA GLN A 54 18.95 19.74 -7.56
C GLN A 54 18.63 20.41 -8.91
N ASP A 55 19.11 19.85 -10.00
CA ASP A 55 18.96 20.40 -11.35
C ASP A 55 17.67 19.88 -12.03
N ILE A 56 16.97 18.94 -11.41
CA ILE A 56 15.69 18.45 -11.91
C ILE A 56 14.62 19.53 -11.71
N THR A 57 14.05 19.99 -12.83
CA THR A 57 13.05 21.07 -12.85
C THR A 57 11.69 20.55 -13.38
N TYR A 58 10.64 21.29 -13.07
CA TYR A 58 9.30 21.07 -13.58
C TYR A 58 8.65 22.38 -14.00
N GLY A 59 7.68 22.33 -14.91
CA GLY A 59 6.92 23.47 -15.39
C GLY A 59 7.11 23.70 -16.89
N TRP A 60 6.08 24.29 -17.55
CA TRP A 60 6.08 24.54 -18.99
C TRP A 60 6.62 25.94 -19.34
N ASP A 61 6.25 26.97 -18.58
CA ASP A 61 6.62 28.36 -18.83
C ASP A 61 7.74 28.87 -17.93
N THR A 62 7.83 28.32 -16.72
CA THR A 62 8.86 28.68 -15.75
C THR A 62 9.44 27.41 -15.13
N GLU A 63 10.71 27.16 -15.41
CA GLU A 63 11.43 26.07 -14.77
C GLU A 63 11.56 26.32 -13.27
N ARG A 64 11.03 25.40 -12.48
CA ARG A 64 11.12 25.42 -11.01
C ARG A 64 11.77 24.13 -10.54
N SER A 65 12.62 24.22 -9.53
CA SER A 65 13.18 23.01 -8.91
C SER A 65 12.05 22.10 -8.42
N ILE A 66 12.19 20.81 -8.67
CA ILE A 66 11.25 19.77 -8.21
C ILE A 66 11.12 19.79 -6.68
N TYR A 67 12.18 20.17 -5.97
CA TYR A 67 12.18 20.35 -4.52
C TYR A 67 11.80 21.79 -4.15
N PRO A 68 10.94 22.05 -3.16
CA PRO A 68 10.31 21.15 -2.20
C PRO A 68 8.97 20.54 -2.65
N LYS A 69 8.47 20.85 -3.85
CA LYS A 69 7.11 20.49 -4.29
C LYS A 69 6.85 18.98 -4.22
N ILE A 70 7.79 18.16 -4.68
CA ILE A 70 7.64 16.71 -4.68
C ILE A 70 7.50 16.14 -3.26
N PHE A 71 8.15 16.71 -2.25
CA PHE A 71 8.01 16.27 -0.86
C PHE A 71 6.63 16.59 -0.29
N ILE A 72 6.03 17.72 -0.68
CA ILE A 72 4.67 18.09 -0.27
C ILE A 72 3.68 17.05 -0.82
N ASN A 73 3.81 16.74 -2.12
CA ASN A 73 2.95 15.77 -2.78
C ASN A 73 3.15 14.35 -2.21
N TYR A 74 4.40 13.94 -1.99
CA TYR A 74 4.73 12.66 -1.39
C TYR A 74 4.14 12.51 0.02
N LYS A 75 4.17 13.57 0.83
CA LYS A 75 3.57 13.56 2.18
C LYS A 75 2.08 13.25 2.13
N GLU A 76 1.33 13.80 1.18
CA GLU A 76 -0.11 13.52 1.05
C GLU A 76 -0.37 12.06 0.67
N THR A 77 0.38 11.52 -0.28
CA THR A 77 0.32 10.10 -0.65
C THR A 77 0.67 9.20 0.54
N LEU A 78 1.71 9.53 1.30
CA LEU A 78 2.09 8.77 2.50
C LEU A 78 1.00 8.79 3.57
N ILE A 79 0.37 9.93 3.83
CA ILE A 79 -0.73 10.03 4.79
C ILE A 79 -1.88 9.12 4.35
N LEU A 80 -2.23 9.15 3.06
CA LEU A 80 -3.27 8.27 2.51
C LEU A 80 -2.94 6.79 2.74
N ILE A 81 -1.76 6.34 2.34
CA ILE A 81 -1.36 4.93 2.46
C ILE A 81 -1.30 4.49 3.93
N ILE A 82 -0.58 5.25 4.77
CA ILE A 82 -0.35 4.87 6.17
C ILE A 82 -1.67 4.86 6.94
N ALA A 83 -2.50 5.92 6.81
CA ALA A 83 -3.78 5.99 7.46
C ALA A 83 -4.70 4.83 7.05
N THR A 84 -4.78 4.55 5.75
CA THR A 84 -5.59 3.45 5.21
C THR A 84 -5.15 2.09 5.75
N ILE A 85 -3.85 1.80 5.74
CA ILE A 85 -3.33 0.51 6.24
C ILE A 85 -3.57 0.37 7.74
N LEU A 86 -3.29 1.40 8.55
CA LEU A 86 -3.50 1.35 9.99
C LEU A 86 -4.97 1.15 10.36
N ILE A 87 -5.87 1.92 9.74
CA ILE A 87 -7.31 1.80 9.96
C ILE A 87 -7.80 0.40 9.52
N SER A 88 -7.32 -0.09 8.37
CA SER A 88 -7.68 -1.43 7.87
C SER A 88 -7.25 -2.53 8.83
N ILE A 89 -6.06 -2.45 9.41
CA ILE A 89 -5.57 -3.42 10.39
C ILE A 89 -6.49 -3.43 11.62
N VAL A 90 -6.76 -2.26 12.20
CA VAL A 90 -7.60 -2.15 13.41
C VAL A 90 -9.01 -2.70 13.17
N ILE A 91 -9.66 -2.28 12.09
CA ILE A 91 -11.03 -2.72 11.77
C ILE A 91 -11.05 -4.23 11.46
N SER A 92 -10.08 -4.74 10.70
CA SER A 92 -10.04 -6.16 10.34
C SER A 92 -9.81 -7.06 11.54
N PHE A 93 -8.95 -6.69 12.48
CA PHE A 93 -8.80 -7.44 13.73
C PHE A 93 -10.08 -7.42 14.56
N ALA A 94 -10.75 -6.26 14.68
CA ALA A 94 -12.03 -6.17 15.38
C ALA A 94 -13.10 -7.06 14.74
N LEU A 95 -13.25 -7.01 13.41
CA LEU A 95 -14.21 -7.85 12.69
C LEU A 95 -13.88 -9.35 12.80
N THR A 96 -12.60 -9.71 12.71
CA THR A 96 -12.14 -11.10 12.88
C THR A 96 -12.45 -11.59 14.30
N TYR A 97 -12.14 -10.80 15.31
CA TYR A 97 -12.43 -11.13 16.71
C TYR A 97 -13.93 -11.33 16.93
N LEU A 98 -14.76 -10.41 16.45
CA LEU A 98 -16.22 -10.53 16.53
C LEU A 98 -16.72 -11.78 15.81
N THR A 99 -16.20 -12.08 14.62
CA THR A 99 -16.62 -13.24 13.83
C THR A 99 -16.27 -14.56 14.51
N LEU A 100 -15.07 -14.68 15.07
CA LEU A 100 -14.56 -15.95 15.59
C LEU A 100 -14.98 -16.22 17.03
N LEU A 101 -15.19 -15.19 17.86
CA LEU A 101 -15.53 -15.37 19.28
C LEU A 101 -16.99 -15.10 19.60
N VAL A 102 -17.61 -14.12 18.94
CA VAL A 102 -19.00 -13.73 19.22
C VAL A 102 -19.97 -14.41 18.26
N PHE A 103 -19.69 -14.34 16.95
CA PHE A 103 -20.61 -14.81 15.90
C PHE A 103 -20.20 -16.16 15.29
N GLN A 104 -19.68 -17.09 16.09
CA GLN A 104 -19.22 -18.39 15.60
C GLN A 104 -20.26 -19.16 14.78
N LYS A 105 -21.55 -19.11 15.18
CA LYS A 105 -22.65 -19.79 14.48
C LYS A 105 -22.94 -19.19 13.10
N GLU A 106 -22.67 -17.90 12.93
CA GLU A 106 -22.93 -17.13 11.70
C GLU A 106 -21.69 -16.97 10.82
N LYS A 107 -20.57 -17.54 11.23
CA LYS A 107 -19.26 -17.41 10.56
C LYS A 107 -19.31 -17.67 9.05
N SER A 108 -20.04 -18.72 8.62
CA SER A 108 -20.18 -19.04 7.20
C SER A 108 -20.91 -17.96 6.42
N LYS A 109 -21.96 -17.36 7.01
CA LYS A 109 -22.71 -16.26 6.38
C LYS A 109 -21.87 -15.00 6.29
N ILE A 110 -21.07 -14.70 7.34
CA ILE A 110 -20.15 -13.56 7.35
C ILE A 110 -19.10 -13.72 6.26
N LYS A 111 -18.47 -14.88 6.14
CA LYS A 111 -17.50 -15.16 5.07
C LYS A 111 -18.13 -15.01 3.68
N TRP A 112 -19.33 -15.51 3.49
CA TRP A 112 -20.07 -15.37 2.23
C TRP A 112 -20.32 -13.88 1.92
N PHE A 113 -20.79 -13.12 2.91
CA PHE A 113 -21.04 -11.68 2.75
C PHE A 113 -19.75 -10.91 2.40
N LEU A 114 -18.64 -11.16 3.10
CA LEU A 114 -17.35 -10.55 2.80
C LEU A 114 -16.92 -10.84 1.35
N THR A 115 -17.10 -12.08 0.90
CA THR A 115 -16.76 -12.48 -0.49
C THR A 115 -17.67 -11.80 -1.51
N MET A 116 -18.97 -11.66 -1.21
CA MET A 116 -19.91 -10.96 -2.08
C MET A 116 -19.55 -9.48 -2.23
N VAL A 117 -19.21 -8.81 -1.13
CA VAL A 117 -18.84 -7.38 -1.16
C VAL A 117 -17.49 -7.20 -1.87
N GLU A 118 -16.50 -8.05 -1.61
CA GLU A 118 -15.19 -8.02 -2.29
C GLU A 118 -15.27 -8.23 -3.81
N SER A 119 -16.33 -8.87 -4.32
CA SER A 119 -16.52 -9.06 -5.76
C SER A 119 -16.88 -7.77 -6.52
N LEU A 120 -17.21 -6.68 -5.81
CA LEU A 120 -17.47 -5.40 -6.42
C LEU A 120 -16.16 -4.72 -6.82
N PRO A 121 -16.10 -4.08 -8.01
CA PRO A 121 -14.91 -3.33 -8.42
C PRO A 121 -14.58 -2.18 -7.45
N ASP A 122 -13.30 -1.94 -7.18
CA ASP A 122 -12.86 -0.87 -6.25
C ASP A 122 -13.41 0.50 -6.64
N ILE A 123 -13.50 0.80 -7.93
CA ILE A 123 -14.04 2.05 -8.46
C ILE A 123 -15.53 2.24 -8.10
N PHE A 124 -16.27 1.16 -7.89
CA PHE A 124 -17.66 1.23 -7.44
C PHE A 124 -17.78 1.88 -6.07
N TYR A 125 -16.90 1.54 -5.14
CA TYR A 125 -16.89 2.14 -3.80
C TYR A 125 -16.62 3.64 -3.86
N ILE A 126 -15.72 4.07 -4.73
CA ILE A 126 -15.39 5.48 -4.92
C ILE A 126 -16.64 6.25 -5.33
N PHE A 127 -17.28 5.84 -6.43
CA PHE A 127 -18.48 6.50 -6.92
C PHE A 127 -19.64 6.43 -5.93
N LEU A 128 -19.80 5.31 -5.23
CA LEU A 128 -20.85 5.15 -4.22
C LEU A 128 -20.67 6.18 -3.09
N PHE A 129 -19.47 6.31 -2.53
CA PHE A 129 -19.23 7.23 -1.42
C PHE A 129 -19.23 8.69 -1.87
N GLN A 130 -18.73 9.02 -3.06
CA GLN A 130 -18.85 10.36 -3.63
C GLN A 130 -20.33 10.72 -3.83
N PHE A 131 -21.12 9.83 -4.44
CA PHE A 131 -22.54 10.03 -4.66
C PHE A 131 -23.31 10.22 -3.33
N LEU A 132 -23.07 9.35 -2.34
CA LEU A 132 -23.70 9.48 -1.02
C LEU A 132 -23.36 10.82 -0.36
N THR A 133 -22.11 11.27 -0.43
CA THR A 133 -21.69 12.56 0.11
C THR A 133 -22.43 13.71 -0.55
N ILE A 134 -22.59 13.69 -1.88
CA ILE A 134 -23.33 14.69 -2.65
C ILE A 134 -24.82 14.68 -2.27
N VAL A 135 -25.45 13.51 -2.16
CA VAL A 135 -26.87 13.39 -1.77
C VAL A 135 -27.12 13.94 -0.37
N ILE A 136 -26.22 13.63 0.57
CA ILE A 136 -26.31 14.15 1.94
C ILE A 136 -26.18 15.69 1.93
N TYR A 137 -25.23 16.22 1.17
CA TYR A 137 -25.08 17.68 1.03
C TYR A 137 -26.34 18.33 0.45
N GLN A 138 -26.90 17.78 -0.61
CA GLN A 138 -28.14 18.30 -1.23
C GLN A 138 -29.34 18.30 -0.25
N LYS A 139 -29.44 17.30 0.62
CA LYS A 139 -30.54 17.19 1.58
C LYS A 139 -30.37 18.02 2.84
N THR A 140 -29.12 18.17 3.30
CA THR A 140 -28.84 18.77 4.62
C THR A 140 -28.17 20.14 4.54
N GLY A 141 -27.66 20.53 3.38
CA GLY A 141 -26.83 21.72 3.19
C GLY A 141 -25.45 21.64 3.87
N ARG A 142 -25.08 20.47 4.43
CA ARG A 142 -23.81 20.27 5.13
C ARG A 142 -22.89 19.34 4.33
N LEU A 143 -21.73 19.85 3.96
CA LEU A 143 -20.68 19.04 3.35
C LEU A 143 -19.96 18.25 4.46
N LEU A 144 -20.12 16.91 4.47
CA LEU A 144 -19.47 16.05 5.45
C LEU A 144 -17.99 15.85 5.13
N PHE A 145 -17.69 15.64 3.85
CA PHE A 145 -16.33 15.41 3.34
C PHE A 145 -16.18 16.10 1.99
N ASN A 146 -14.96 16.56 1.67
CA ASN A 146 -14.65 17.05 0.35
C ASN A 146 -14.65 15.87 -0.65
N VAL A 147 -15.46 15.99 -1.70
CA VAL A 147 -15.60 14.95 -2.74
C VAL A 147 -14.42 14.93 -3.69
N ALA A 148 -13.74 16.08 -3.85
CA ALA A 148 -12.50 16.25 -4.57
C ALA A 148 -11.74 17.44 -3.97
N SER A 149 -10.42 17.48 -4.16
CA SER A 149 -9.62 18.63 -3.74
C SER A 149 -9.82 19.80 -4.71
N ALA A 150 -10.04 21.00 -4.16
CA ALA A 150 -10.20 22.24 -4.92
C ALA A 150 -9.58 23.41 -4.15
N GLY A 151 -8.59 24.07 -4.73
CA GLY A 151 -7.87 25.16 -4.08
C GLY A 151 -7.18 24.69 -2.79
N ASP A 152 -7.52 25.33 -1.66
CA ASP A 152 -6.99 24.99 -0.33
C ASP A 152 -7.75 23.84 0.34
N ASP A 153 -8.94 23.48 -0.17
CA ASP A 153 -9.78 22.42 0.38
C ASP A 153 -9.30 21.05 -0.10
N ARG A 154 -8.68 20.28 0.80
CA ARG A 154 -8.13 18.97 0.49
C ARG A 154 -9.13 17.86 0.77
N ALA A 155 -9.26 16.94 -0.17
CA ALA A 155 -9.99 15.70 0.00
C ALA A 155 -9.04 14.60 0.52
N LEU A 156 -9.06 14.32 1.82
CA LEU A 156 -8.26 13.25 2.44
C LEU A 156 -9.13 12.16 3.05
N PHE A 157 -10.20 12.54 3.77
CA PHE A 157 -11.03 11.57 4.49
C PHE A 157 -11.76 10.60 3.57
N LEU A 158 -12.36 11.10 2.50
CA LEU A 158 -13.13 10.26 1.59
C LEU A 158 -12.26 9.26 0.83
N PRO A 159 -11.09 9.64 0.26
CA PRO A 159 -10.12 8.69 -0.29
C PRO A 159 -9.66 7.63 0.71
N ILE A 160 -9.38 8.01 1.96
CA ILE A 160 -9.00 7.05 3.01
C ILE A 160 -10.11 6.03 3.23
N ILE A 161 -11.37 6.46 3.36
CA ILE A 161 -12.52 5.56 3.55
C ILE A 161 -12.67 4.62 2.34
N CYS A 162 -12.60 5.16 1.12
CA CYS A 162 -12.75 4.39 -0.12
C CYS A 162 -11.67 3.31 -0.27
N LEU A 163 -10.41 3.62 0.08
CA LEU A 163 -9.31 2.67 -0.02
C LEU A 163 -9.29 1.70 1.18
N THR A 164 -9.76 2.13 2.36
CA THR A 164 -9.81 1.29 3.57
C THR A 164 -10.78 0.12 3.40
N LEU A 165 -11.94 0.33 2.78
CA LEU A 165 -12.99 -0.67 2.70
C LEU A 165 -12.52 -1.97 2.00
N PRO A 166 -11.99 -1.96 0.76
CA PRO A 166 -11.50 -3.18 0.12
C PRO A 166 -10.33 -3.82 0.89
N LEU A 167 -9.44 -3.02 1.48
CA LEU A 167 -8.37 -3.55 2.32
C LEU A 167 -8.88 -4.25 3.58
N VAL A 168 -9.93 -3.74 4.21
CA VAL A 168 -10.59 -4.39 5.36
C VAL A 168 -11.20 -5.73 4.94
N LEU A 169 -11.85 -5.80 3.78
CA LEU A 169 -12.44 -7.05 3.29
C LEU A 169 -11.37 -8.12 3.05
N LEU A 170 -10.31 -7.77 2.31
CA LEU A 170 -9.18 -8.64 2.03
C LEU A 170 -8.51 -9.13 3.32
N LEU A 171 -8.19 -8.20 4.22
CA LEU A 171 -7.46 -8.51 5.44
C LEU A 171 -8.33 -9.32 6.43
N THR A 172 -9.62 -9.00 6.55
CA THR A 172 -10.53 -9.76 7.44
C THR A 172 -10.66 -11.21 6.98
N LYS A 173 -10.82 -11.45 5.68
CA LYS A 173 -10.88 -12.82 5.12
C LYS A 173 -9.58 -13.58 5.39
N PHE A 174 -8.45 -12.93 5.11
CA PHE A 174 -7.13 -13.51 5.39
C PHE A 174 -6.98 -13.86 6.88
N LEU A 175 -7.28 -12.93 7.78
CA LEU A 175 -7.16 -13.16 9.22
C LEU A 175 -8.07 -14.30 9.70
N ILE A 176 -9.35 -14.31 9.29
CA ILE A 176 -10.26 -15.42 9.66
C ILE A 176 -9.66 -16.76 9.24
N GLN A 177 -9.16 -16.87 8.01
CA GLN A 177 -8.56 -18.09 7.49
C GLN A 177 -7.30 -18.48 8.29
N GLN A 178 -6.43 -17.52 8.62
CA GLN A 178 -5.21 -17.79 9.38
C GLN A 178 -5.52 -18.24 10.81
N PHE A 179 -6.45 -17.59 11.49
CA PHE A 179 -6.87 -18.00 12.83
C PHE A 179 -7.49 -19.39 12.86
N GLU A 180 -8.25 -19.76 11.84
CA GLU A 180 -8.80 -21.12 11.70
C GLU A 180 -7.68 -22.14 11.46
N THR A 181 -6.81 -21.87 10.48
CA THR A 181 -5.69 -22.78 10.18
C THR A 181 -4.75 -22.98 11.39
N GLU A 182 -4.50 -21.92 12.15
CA GLU A 182 -3.72 -22.05 13.40
C GLU A 182 -4.51 -22.79 14.49
N GLY A 183 -5.83 -22.58 14.55
CA GLY A 183 -6.73 -23.24 15.50
C GLY A 183 -6.80 -24.75 15.35
N ASP A 184 -6.59 -25.27 14.14
CA ASP A 184 -6.63 -26.72 13.82
C ASP A 184 -5.27 -27.43 14.09
N LYS A 185 -4.26 -26.73 14.63
CA LYS A 185 -2.93 -27.32 14.89
C LYS A 185 -2.88 -28.09 16.20
N LEU A 186 -2.05 -29.14 16.25
CA LEU A 186 -1.87 -30.05 17.41
C LEU A 186 -1.55 -29.33 18.71
N TYR A 187 -0.77 -28.22 18.67
CA TYR A 187 -0.45 -27.47 19.89
C TYR A 187 -1.69 -26.83 20.54
N VAL A 188 -2.71 -26.50 19.73
CA VAL A 188 -3.99 -25.97 20.23
C VAL A 188 -4.78 -27.08 20.92
N GLU A 189 -4.87 -28.28 20.31
CA GLU A 189 -5.49 -29.44 20.94
C GLU A 189 -4.83 -29.79 22.27
N TYR A 190 -3.49 -29.72 22.33
CA TYR A 190 -2.74 -29.94 23.55
C TYR A 190 -3.02 -28.87 24.63
N ALA A 191 -3.17 -27.60 24.21
CA ALA A 191 -3.53 -26.52 25.15
C ALA A 191 -4.97 -26.71 25.69
N ILE A 192 -5.92 -27.16 24.84
CA ILE A 192 -7.28 -27.52 25.28
C ILE A 192 -7.24 -28.69 26.27
N ALA A 193 -6.45 -29.74 26.00
CA ALA A 193 -6.30 -30.87 26.88
C ALA A 193 -5.71 -30.49 28.26
N LYS A 194 -4.91 -29.43 28.34
CA LYS A 194 -4.42 -28.83 29.59
C LYS A 194 -5.47 -27.96 30.31
N GLY A 195 -6.69 -27.82 29.78
CA GLY A 195 -7.76 -27.04 30.39
C GLY A 195 -7.63 -25.53 30.22
N MET A 196 -6.81 -25.08 29.27
CA MET A 196 -6.71 -23.63 28.95
C MET A 196 -8.01 -23.11 28.33
N THR A 197 -8.39 -21.87 28.68
CA THR A 197 -9.62 -21.27 28.13
C THR A 197 -9.44 -20.92 26.66
N PRO A 198 -10.50 -20.98 25.84
CA PRO A 198 -10.43 -20.61 24.41
C PRO A 198 -9.88 -19.18 24.19
N PHE A 199 -10.25 -18.25 25.06
CA PHE A 199 -9.75 -16.86 25.02
C PHE A 199 -8.23 -16.78 25.22
N TYR A 200 -7.70 -17.55 26.18
CA TYR A 200 -6.26 -17.60 26.44
C TYR A 200 -5.50 -18.21 25.27
N ILE A 201 -5.99 -19.33 24.74
CA ILE A 201 -5.40 -20.01 23.59
C ILE A 201 -5.38 -19.07 22.38
N PHE A 202 -6.49 -18.38 22.11
CA PHE A 202 -6.62 -17.45 20.98
C PHE A 202 -5.60 -16.30 21.07
N ASN A 203 -5.51 -15.62 22.22
CA ASN A 203 -4.68 -14.42 22.36
C ASN A 203 -3.19 -14.71 22.56
N ILE A 204 -2.83 -15.81 23.22
CA ILE A 204 -1.44 -16.08 23.59
C ILE A 204 -0.77 -17.05 22.61
N HIS A 205 -1.47 -18.11 22.20
CA HIS A 205 -0.86 -19.15 21.37
C HIS A 205 -1.09 -18.93 19.87
N ILE A 206 -2.33 -18.61 19.46
CA ILE A 206 -2.67 -18.48 18.05
C ILE A 206 -2.26 -17.10 17.50
N PHE A 207 -2.56 -16.02 18.24
CA PHE A 207 -2.36 -14.64 17.79
C PHE A 207 -0.90 -14.36 17.40
N LYS A 208 0.08 -14.85 18.16
CA LYS A 208 1.51 -14.70 17.85
C LYS A 208 1.84 -15.24 16.46
N ASN A 209 1.36 -16.44 16.13
CA ASN A 209 1.63 -17.09 14.84
C ASN A 209 0.91 -16.38 13.68
N VAL A 210 -0.32 -15.90 13.93
CA VAL A 210 -1.07 -15.10 12.96
C VAL A 210 -0.37 -13.78 12.64
N LEU A 211 0.30 -13.12 13.61
CA LEU A 211 1.08 -11.91 13.36
C LEU A 211 2.25 -12.13 12.39
N PHE A 212 2.92 -13.29 12.47
CA PHE A 212 3.96 -13.62 11.47
C PHE A 212 3.37 -13.78 10.07
N SER A 213 2.24 -14.48 9.96
CA SER A 213 1.53 -14.61 8.67
C SER A 213 1.07 -13.27 8.14
N LEU A 214 0.56 -12.38 9.01
CA LEU A 214 0.17 -11.02 8.65
C LEU A 214 1.33 -10.20 8.11
N PHE A 215 2.51 -10.32 8.69
CA PHE A 215 3.70 -9.63 8.18
C PHE A 215 3.98 -10.01 6.72
N TYR A 216 3.96 -11.29 6.37
CA TYR A 216 4.15 -11.70 4.98
C TYR A 216 3.01 -11.24 4.07
N TYR A 217 1.77 -11.28 4.57
CA TYR A 217 0.60 -10.80 3.83
C TYR A 217 0.57 -9.28 3.64
N SER A 218 1.26 -8.52 4.50
CA SER A 218 1.35 -7.06 4.38
C SER A 218 1.94 -6.60 3.04
N LYS A 219 2.78 -7.44 2.38
CA LYS A 219 3.26 -7.19 1.01
C LYS A 219 2.09 -7.04 0.04
N THR A 220 1.14 -7.96 0.09
CA THR A 220 -0.07 -7.92 -0.74
C THR A 220 -0.90 -6.66 -0.46
N LEU A 221 -1.07 -6.29 0.82
CA LEU A 221 -1.83 -5.09 1.20
C LEU A 221 -1.19 -3.80 0.69
N ILE A 222 0.14 -3.68 0.81
CA ILE A 222 0.87 -2.50 0.32
C ILE A 222 0.82 -2.42 -1.20
N TRP A 223 1.01 -3.53 -1.91
CA TRP A 223 0.88 -3.57 -3.37
C TRP A 223 -0.53 -3.20 -3.82
N PHE A 224 -1.55 -3.70 -3.15
CA PHE A 224 -2.94 -3.33 -3.42
C PHE A 224 -3.16 -1.83 -3.22
N ALA A 225 -2.69 -1.26 -2.11
CA ALA A 225 -2.83 0.16 -1.82
C ALA A 225 -2.13 1.03 -2.90
N ILE A 226 -0.88 0.68 -3.27
CA ILE A 226 -0.11 1.41 -4.30
C ILE A 226 -0.80 1.32 -5.67
N SER A 227 -1.29 0.16 -6.06
CA SER A 227 -1.99 -0.03 -7.34
C SER A 227 -3.23 0.85 -7.45
N ASN A 228 -3.92 1.09 -6.34
CA ASN A 228 -5.11 1.93 -6.29
C ASN A 228 -4.79 3.43 -6.15
N LEU A 229 -3.53 3.83 -5.88
CA LEU A 229 -3.17 5.25 -5.75
C LEU A 229 -3.50 6.07 -6.99
N VAL A 230 -3.22 5.52 -8.18
CA VAL A 230 -3.49 6.21 -9.46
C VAL A 230 -4.96 6.61 -9.53
N ILE A 231 -5.85 5.67 -9.23
CA ILE A 231 -7.31 5.90 -9.28
C ILE A 231 -7.73 6.88 -8.18
N MET A 232 -7.21 6.70 -6.95
CA MET A 232 -7.56 7.55 -5.82
C MET A 232 -7.11 8.99 -6.02
N GLU A 233 -5.84 9.22 -6.36
CA GLU A 233 -5.32 10.58 -6.53
C GLU A 233 -5.98 11.28 -7.70
N TYR A 234 -6.24 10.58 -8.80
CA TYR A 234 -6.88 11.14 -9.98
C TYR A 234 -8.36 11.49 -9.74
N LEU A 235 -9.18 10.54 -9.23
CA LEU A 235 -10.62 10.75 -9.06
C LEU A 235 -10.98 11.75 -7.95
N PHE A 236 -10.11 11.89 -6.94
CA PHE A 236 -10.28 12.87 -5.88
C PHE A 236 -9.49 14.17 -6.11
N ASN A 237 -8.84 14.31 -7.27
CA ASN A 237 -8.00 15.45 -7.61
C ASN A 237 -7.00 15.79 -6.48
N MET A 238 -6.36 14.75 -5.92
CA MET A 238 -5.42 14.92 -4.80
C MET A 238 -4.09 15.49 -5.28
N THR A 239 -3.45 16.28 -4.42
CA THR A 239 -2.08 16.77 -4.67
C THR A 239 -1.04 15.71 -4.27
N GLY A 240 -1.22 14.47 -4.74
CA GLY A 240 -0.32 13.35 -4.44
C GLY A 240 0.85 13.23 -5.42
N ILE A 241 1.74 12.25 -5.13
CA ILE A 241 2.95 12.02 -5.94
C ILE A 241 2.61 11.43 -7.32
N VAL A 242 1.56 10.60 -7.40
CA VAL A 242 1.15 9.98 -8.66
C VAL A 242 0.55 11.02 -9.62
N ASN A 243 -0.31 11.91 -9.11
CA ASN A 243 -0.82 13.03 -9.89
C ASN A 243 0.31 13.98 -10.32
N PHE A 244 1.29 14.23 -9.43
CA PHE A 244 2.44 15.05 -9.79
C PHE A 244 3.26 14.44 -10.93
N ILE A 245 3.48 13.13 -10.93
CA ILE A 245 4.13 12.40 -12.04
C ILE A 245 3.28 12.50 -13.31
N TYR A 246 1.96 12.37 -13.19
CA TYR A 246 1.04 12.42 -14.33
C TYR A 246 0.99 13.80 -14.97
N ASP A 247 1.00 14.87 -14.17
CA ASP A 247 0.97 16.25 -14.64
C ASP A 247 2.31 16.68 -15.29
N HIS A 248 3.42 16.04 -14.89
CA HIS A 248 4.77 16.38 -15.33
C HIS A 248 5.45 15.14 -15.91
N GLN A 249 5.17 14.86 -17.18
CA GLN A 249 5.56 13.61 -17.87
C GLN A 249 7.06 13.53 -18.23
N ALA A 250 7.95 14.11 -17.43
CA ALA A 250 9.39 13.98 -17.61
C ALA A 250 9.90 12.68 -16.99
N SER A 251 10.80 11.99 -17.70
CA SER A 251 11.37 10.70 -17.28
C SER A 251 12.05 10.78 -15.93
N GLU A 252 12.75 11.88 -15.63
CA GLU A 252 13.44 12.12 -14.36
C GLU A 252 12.46 12.26 -13.19
N ILE A 253 11.33 12.95 -13.40
CA ILE A 253 10.28 13.13 -12.38
C ILE A 253 9.63 11.79 -12.08
N PHE A 254 9.37 10.98 -13.10
CA PHE A 254 8.84 9.63 -12.94
C PHE A 254 9.76 8.78 -12.07
N VAL A 255 11.06 8.74 -12.39
CA VAL A 255 12.04 7.94 -11.62
C VAL A 255 12.12 8.40 -10.18
N VAL A 256 12.24 9.70 -9.92
CA VAL A 256 12.32 10.24 -8.55
C VAL A 256 11.04 9.89 -7.77
N GLY A 257 9.86 10.06 -8.37
CA GLY A 257 8.59 9.75 -7.72
C GLY A 257 8.42 8.28 -7.38
N ILE A 258 8.77 7.38 -8.30
CA ILE A 258 8.73 5.93 -8.05
C ILE A 258 9.76 5.51 -7.00
N LEU A 259 10.98 6.07 -7.03
CA LEU A 259 12.00 5.79 -6.03
C LEU A 259 11.57 6.25 -4.63
N MET A 260 10.89 7.38 -4.52
CA MET A 260 10.34 7.87 -3.24
C MET A 260 9.28 6.92 -2.65
N LEU A 261 8.51 6.22 -3.48
CA LEU A 261 7.59 5.18 -3.03
C LEU A 261 8.31 3.85 -2.74
N TYR A 262 9.24 3.45 -3.60
CA TYR A 262 9.91 2.15 -3.53
C TYR A 262 10.86 2.04 -2.33
N ILE A 263 11.75 3.04 -2.14
CA ILE A 263 12.82 2.95 -1.14
C ILE A 263 12.31 2.73 0.29
N PRO A 264 11.32 3.49 0.80
CA PRO A 264 10.81 3.27 2.15
C PRO A 264 10.17 1.90 2.35
N ILE A 265 9.46 1.40 1.34
CA ILE A 265 8.82 0.08 1.37
C ILE A 265 9.89 -1.02 1.37
N PHE A 266 10.89 -0.90 0.51
CA PHE A 266 12.00 -1.83 0.47
C PHE A 266 12.74 -1.90 1.81
N LEU A 267 13.08 -0.73 2.40
CA LEU A 267 13.75 -0.64 3.68
C LEU A 267 12.89 -1.23 4.81
N PHE A 268 11.60 -0.92 4.83
CA PHE A 268 10.67 -1.48 5.82
C PHE A 268 10.71 -3.02 5.81
N TYR A 269 10.60 -3.66 4.64
CA TYR A 269 10.62 -5.11 4.55
C TYR A 269 11.98 -5.69 4.92
N ARG A 270 13.07 -5.08 4.51
CA ARG A 270 14.42 -5.57 4.85
C ARG A 270 14.72 -5.50 6.34
N ILE A 271 14.37 -4.38 6.98
CA ILE A 271 14.52 -4.20 8.43
C ILE A 271 13.65 -5.22 9.16
N SER A 272 12.40 -5.38 8.75
CA SER A 272 11.48 -6.31 9.38
C SER A 272 11.90 -7.78 9.21
N GLU A 273 12.37 -8.20 8.03
CA GLU A 273 12.93 -9.54 7.80
C GLU A 273 14.17 -9.80 8.66
N TRP A 274 15.01 -8.79 8.83
CA TRP A 274 16.18 -8.90 9.71
C TRP A 274 15.76 -9.08 11.17
N ILE A 275 14.80 -8.31 11.67
CA ILE A 275 14.26 -8.41 13.03
C ILE A 275 13.64 -9.80 13.26
N ILE A 276 12.74 -10.23 12.37
CA ILE A 276 12.07 -11.54 12.47
C ILE A 276 13.10 -12.68 12.47
N SER A 277 14.09 -12.63 11.60
CA SER A 277 15.14 -13.65 11.52
C SER A 277 16.00 -13.71 12.79
N SER A 278 16.17 -12.61 13.49
CA SER A 278 16.91 -12.57 14.77
C SER A 278 16.10 -13.17 15.91
N ILE A 279 14.78 -12.90 15.95
CA ILE A 279 13.86 -13.46 16.97
C ILE A 279 13.76 -14.98 16.82
N VAL A 280 13.50 -15.47 15.59
CA VAL A 280 13.36 -16.91 15.32
C VAL A 280 14.65 -17.67 15.62
N ARG A 281 15.82 -17.07 15.38
CA ARG A 281 17.10 -17.70 15.74
C ARG A 281 17.35 -17.74 17.25
N GLY A 282 16.89 -16.75 18.01
CA GLY A 282 16.96 -16.73 19.46
C GLY A 282 16.10 -17.85 20.10
N GLU A 283 14.91 -18.09 19.55
CA GLU A 283 14.00 -19.15 20.05
C GLU A 283 14.50 -20.60 19.77
N VAL A 284 15.48 -20.78 18.87
CA VAL A 284 16.08 -22.11 18.56
C VAL A 284 17.28 -22.44 19.46
N ILE A 285 17.76 -21.46 20.24
CA ILE A 285 18.95 -21.59 21.08
C ILE A 285 18.58 -21.78 22.59
N ASP A 286 17.35 -21.45 22.96
CA ASP A 286 16.79 -21.67 24.30
C ASP A 286 15.86 -22.92 24.33
#